data_cf8bab41fa06324d5e3d849219b8c4a7
#
_entry.id   cf8bab41fa06324d5e3d849219b8c4a7
#
_cell.length_a   1.000
_cell.length_b   1.000
_cell.length_c   1.000
_cell.angle_alpha   90.00
_cell.angle_beta   90.00
_cell.angle_gamma   90.00
#
_symmetry.space_group_name_H-M   'P 1'
#
loop_
_entity.id
_entity.type
_entity.pdbx_description
1 polymer ?
#
loop_
_entity_poly.entity_id
_entity_poly.type
_entity_poly.pdbx_seq_one_letter_code
_entity_poly.pdbx_strand_id
1 'polypeptide(L)'
;MKKIQRLTAGVVMLLASTLAASAAWAQSITIAIGSEPSTLDPQLRDDGGERQVNDNIYETLMARTPTGELVPGLAAQPPRQVDATTWQFKLRDGVKFHNGEPFNADAVVASVSRVIDPANNSEQMAYFGTIKTAEKVDDLTVNLVTTGPDPILPSRMYWMKMIAPGYAKDGDLAGAPVGTGPYKFDSWNRGTDLKLVANADYWGGEPQIDDVTYRFVTEPGTRLSGLLSGEFDVITNLLPEFTTNVPKFAAVPGLETSVFVLGTDNEVTKDPKVREALNLAIDRKAMAEGLFMGYATLAKGSHINPAAFGFNEKLEHYPHDIEKARALIKEAGAEGKPLVVVGESGRWLKDREQIEAVAGYWAETGLNVTTDIQEFSQYLDSLMGDGPRPDAIFIANSNELLDADREMSFIYHKDGAAASNSDAEMATMIEAARVETDAAKRKALYDDIQKKGHDLNYTVPLFNLQDIYGMSERMEWQPRVDAKLMVSEMKVTE
;
A
#
# COMPACT_ATOMS: atom_id res chain seq x y z
N MET A 1 -98.59 12.64 23.26
CA MET A 1 -98.40 11.56 22.23
C MET A 1 -97.63 12.13 21.06
N LYS A 2 -96.36 11.81 20.95
CA LYS A 2 -95.56 11.71 19.76
C LYS A 2 -94.14 11.44 20.21
N LYS A 3 -93.60 10.25 19.89
CA LYS A 3 -92.24 9.76 20.12
C LYS A 3 -91.29 10.51 19.23
N ILE A 4 -90.23 11.04 19.78
CA ILE A 4 -89.09 11.59 19.06
C ILE A 4 -88.01 10.53 19.09
N GLN A 5 -87.71 9.95 17.94
CA GLN A 5 -86.55 9.08 17.71
C GLN A 5 -85.30 9.94 17.56
N ARG A 6 -84.30 9.71 18.40
CA ARG A 6 -82.95 10.27 18.23
C ARG A 6 -82.13 9.34 17.36
N LEU A 7 -81.73 9.81 16.17
CA LEU A 7 -80.67 9.21 15.34
C LEU A 7 -79.34 9.61 15.95
N THR A 8 -78.57 8.63 16.39
CA THR A 8 -77.13 8.76 16.66
C THR A 8 -76.38 8.46 15.42
N ALA A 9 -75.74 9.50 14.82
CA ALA A 9 -74.77 9.35 13.73
C ALA A 9 -73.42 9.00 14.32
N GLY A 10 -72.95 7.80 14.09
CA GLY A 10 -71.60 7.37 14.42
C GLY A 10 -70.61 7.92 13.37
N VAL A 11 -69.70 8.77 13.78
CA VAL A 11 -68.55 9.23 12.97
C VAL A 11 -67.47 8.14 13.07
N VAL A 12 -67.25 7.38 12.01
CA VAL A 12 -66.11 6.49 11.85
C VAL A 12 -64.94 7.35 11.41
N MET A 13 -64.02 7.66 12.31
CA MET A 13 -62.73 8.28 12.00
C MET A 13 -61.82 7.21 11.44
N LEU A 14 -61.60 7.14 10.11
CA LEU A 14 -60.51 6.40 9.48
C LEU A 14 -59.20 7.14 9.77
N LEU A 15 -58.39 6.64 10.69
CA LEU A 15 -56.98 6.97 10.82
C LEU A 15 -56.24 6.36 9.63
N ALA A 16 -56.02 7.11 8.59
CA ALA A 16 -55.05 6.81 7.55
C ALA A 16 -53.65 7.02 8.13
N SER A 17 -53.02 5.94 8.57
CA SER A 17 -51.59 5.93 8.90
C SER A 17 -50.83 6.05 7.59
N THR A 18 -50.45 7.24 7.21
CA THR A 18 -49.43 7.46 6.16
C THR A 18 -48.10 6.98 6.71
N LEU A 19 -47.70 5.76 6.38
CA LEU A 19 -46.32 5.38 6.40
C LEU A 19 -45.62 6.29 5.37
N ALA A 20 -45.00 7.37 5.86
CA ALA A 20 -43.99 8.07 5.12
C ALA A 20 -42.77 7.09 5.03
N ALA A 21 -42.74 6.29 3.99
CA ALA A 21 -41.48 5.72 3.54
C ALA A 21 -40.60 6.93 3.20
N SER A 22 -39.69 7.27 4.12
CA SER A 22 -38.56 8.13 3.76
C SER A 22 -37.91 7.46 2.56
N ALA A 23 -38.09 8.03 1.37
CA ALA A 23 -37.25 7.66 0.24
C ALA A 23 -35.82 7.99 0.67
N ALA A 24 -35.09 6.96 1.09
CA ALA A 24 -33.65 7.09 1.28
C ALA A 24 -33.12 7.53 -0.10
N TRP A 25 -32.66 8.74 -0.19
CA TRP A 25 -31.99 9.19 -1.41
C TRP A 25 -30.73 8.35 -1.52
N ALA A 26 -30.54 7.74 -2.71
CA ALA A 26 -29.33 6.98 -2.99
C ALA A 26 -28.11 7.84 -2.67
N GLN A 27 -27.28 7.35 -1.74
CA GLN A 27 -26.08 8.08 -1.35
C GLN A 27 -24.98 7.83 -2.37
N SER A 28 -24.58 8.88 -3.06
CA SER A 28 -23.50 8.82 -4.04
C SER A 28 -22.31 9.67 -3.64
N ILE A 29 -21.11 9.21 -3.95
CA ILE A 29 -19.86 9.96 -3.77
C ILE A 29 -19.00 9.95 -5.02
N THR A 30 -18.20 11.00 -5.17
CA THR A 30 -17.18 11.10 -6.21
C THR A 30 -15.80 11.21 -5.56
N ILE A 31 -14.90 10.29 -5.93
CA ILE A 31 -13.53 10.22 -5.43
C ILE A 31 -12.57 10.57 -6.58
N ALA A 32 -11.74 11.60 -6.41
CA ALA A 32 -10.70 11.90 -7.39
C ALA A 32 -9.38 11.24 -6.99
N ILE A 33 -8.87 10.36 -7.86
CA ILE A 33 -7.61 9.64 -7.70
C ILE A 33 -6.58 10.11 -8.72
N GLY A 34 -5.30 10.00 -8.37
CA GLY A 34 -4.19 10.53 -9.18
C GLY A 34 -3.84 9.71 -10.42
N SER A 35 -4.24 8.45 -10.48
CA SER A 35 -3.92 7.55 -11.59
C SER A 35 -5.10 6.67 -11.97
N GLU A 36 -5.28 6.44 -13.27
CA GLU A 36 -6.24 5.47 -13.79
C GLU A 36 -5.68 4.05 -13.64
N PRO A 37 -6.47 3.03 -13.24
CA PRO A 37 -6.07 1.64 -13.35
C PRO A 37 -5.70 1.25 -14.78
N SER A 38 -4.60 0.52 -14.98
CA SER A 38 -4.27 -0.03 -16.29
C SER A 38 -5.16 -1.22 -16.64
N THR A 39 -5.56 -1.98 -15.60
CA THR A 39 -6.42 -3.15 -15.65
C THR A 39 -7.22 -3.27 -14.36
N LEU A 40 -8.36 -3.98 -14.40
CA LEU A 40 -9.09 -4.40 -13.18
C LEU A 40 -8.86 -5.87 -12.86
N ASP A 41 -8.01 -6.58 -13.60
CA ASP A 41 -7.59 -7.93 -13.23
C ASP A 41 -6.76 -7.87 -11.94
N PRO A 42 -7.27 -8.43 -10.82
CA PRO A 42 -6.71 -8.20 -9.50
C PRO A 42 -5.39 -8.94 -9.27
N GLN A 43 -4.95 -9.75 -10.23
CA GLN A 43 -3.79 -10.62 -10.10
C GLN A 43 -2.68 -10.35 -11.13
N LEU A 44 -2.85 -9.39 -12.05
CA LEU A 44 -1.82 -9.05 -13.05
C LEU A 44 -0.92 -7.93 -12.58
N ARG A 45 -1.49 -6.80 -12.21
CA ARG A 45 -0.77 -5.59 -11.80
C ARG A 45 -0.94 -5.31 -10.32
N ASP A 46 -0.06 -4.48 -9.79
CA ASP A 46 -0.08 -4.09 -8.38
C ASP A 46 0.32 -2.62 -8.22
N ASP A 47 -0.41 -1.74 -8.86
CA ASP A 47 -0.18 -0.30 -8.78
C ASP A 47 -1.27 0.42 -7.95
N GLY A 48 -0.99 1.67 -7.54
CA GLY A 48 -1.90 2.45 -6.70
C GLY A 48 -3.29 2.67 -7.30
N GLY A 49 -3.38 2.87 -8.62
CA GLY A 49 -4.65 3.03 -9.32
C GLY A 49 -5.52 1.78 -9.26
N GLU A 50 -4.95 0.61 -9.52
CA GLU A 50 -5.64 -0.68 -9.42
C GLU A 50 -6.12 -0.96 -7.99
N ARG A 51 -5.26 -0.72 -6.99
CA ARG A 51 -5.58 -1.00 -5.58
C ARG A 51 -6.77 -0.18 -5.10
N GLN A 52 -6.80 1.12 -5.38
CA GLN A 52 -7.84 2.03 -4.90
C GLN A 52 -9.25 1.62 -5.37
N VAL A 53 -9.36 0.96 -6.53
CA VAL A 53 -10.61 0.43 -7.07
C VAL A 53 -10.84 -1.02 -6.67
N ASN A 54 -9.84 -1.89 -6.94
CA ASN A 54 -9.97 -3.34 -6.78
C ASN A 54 -10.21 -3.78 -5.34
N ASP A 55 -9.73 -3.04 -4.34
CA ASP A 55 -9.96 -3.37 -2.92
C ASP A 55 -11.42 -3.22 -2.49
N ASN A 56 -12.27 -2.57 -3.29
CA ASN A 56 -13.71 -2.49 -3.07
C ASN A 56 -14.51 -3.59 -3.81
N ILE A 57 -13.90 -4.20 -4.83
CA ILE A 57 -14.52 -5.24 -5.66
C ILE A 57 -14.15 -6.64 -5.17
N TYR A 58 -12.87 -6.82 -4.80
CA TYR A 58 -12.31 -8.12 -4.44
C TYR A 58 -11.92 -8.17 -2.97
N GLU A 59 -11.97 -9.36 -2.41
CA GLU A 59 -11.50 -9.63 -1.06
C GLU A 59 -10.41 -10.71 -1.05
N THR A 60 -9.80 -10.86 0.12
CA THR A 60 -8.64 -11.71 0.38
C THR A 60 -8.92 -12.67 1.55
N LEU A 61 -8.15 -13.75 1.71
CA LEU A 61 -8.35 -14.68 2.83
C LEU A 61 -8.11 -14.02 4.18
N MET A 62 -7.10 -13.18 4.27
CA MET A 62 -6.84 -12.35 5.46
C MET A 62 -7.13 -10.89 5.14
N ALA A 63 -7.51 -10.12 6.13
CA ALA A 63 -7.74 -8.68 6.05
C ALA A 63 -6.89 -7.96 7.11
N ARG A 64 -6.90 -6.63 7.09
CA ARG A 64 -6.35 -5.81 8.18
C ARG A 64 -7.41 -4.88 8.73
N THR A 65 -7.31 -4.59 10.03
CA THR A 65 -8.05 -3.47 10.62
C THR A 65 -7.53 -2.14 10.06
N PRO A 66 -8.26 -1.04 10.20
CA PRO A 66 -7.75 0.28 9.82
C PRO A 66 -6.42 0.67 10.47
N THR A 67 -6.07 0.06 11.61
CA THR A 67 -4.82 0.26 12.35
C THR A 67 -3.71 -0.74 11.99
N GLY A 68 -3.94 -1.62 10.98
CA GLY A 68 -2.93 -2.53 10.42
C GLY A 68 -2.87 -3.93 11.05
N GLU A 69 -3.69 -4.25 12.06
CA GLU A 69 -3.73 -5.59 12.65
C GLU A 69 -4.27 -6.62 11.65
N LEU A 70 -3.57 -7.75 11.50
CA LEU A 70 -3.97 -8.84 10.60
C LEU A 70 -5.13 -9.63 11.21
N VAL A 71 -6.25 -9.70 10.49
CA VAL A 71 -7.48 -10.36 10.91
C VAL A 71 -8.00 -11.28 9.81
N PRO A 72 -8.88 -12.25 10.11
CA PRO A 72 -9.57 -13.04 9.08
C PRO A 72 -10.45 -12.16 8.17
N GLY A 73 -10.30 -12.33 6.85
CA GLY A 73 -11.16 -11.77 5.80
C GLY A 73 -12.18 -12.79 5.32
N LEU A 74 -11.94 -13.39 4.16
CA LEU A 74 -12.72 -14.54 3.65
C LEU A 74 -12.40 -15.85 4.41
N ALA A 75 -11.32 -15.91 5.18
CA ALA A 75 -11.14 -16.95 6.18
C ALA A 75 -12.12 -16.73 7.35
N ALA A 76 -12.66 -17.81 7.90
CA ALA A 76 -13.61 -17.77 9.02
C ALA A 76 -12.90 -17.55 10.37
N GLN A 77 -11.61 -17.86 10.45
CA GLN A 77 -10.77 -17.77 11.66
C GLN A 77 -9.30 -17.62 11.25
N PRO A 78 -8.40 -17.26 12.18
CA PRO A 78 -6.97 -17.25 11.90
C PRO A 78 -6.50 -18.60 11.36
N PRO A 79 -5.61 -18.62 10.35
CA PRO A 79 -5.11 -19.87 9.78
C PRO A 79 -4.25 -20.64 10.78
N ARG A 80 -4.21 -21.96 10.62
CA ARG A 80 -3.42 -22.85 11.47
C ARG A 80 -2.22 -23.38 10.69
N GLN A 81 -1.03 -23.25 11.23
CA GLN A 81 0.14 -23.95 10.71
C GLN A 81 0.02 -25.44 11.07
N VAL A 82 -0.04 -26.30 10.06
CA VAL A 82 -0.20 -27.76 10.22
C VAL A 82 1.16 -28.42 10.43
N ASP A 83 2.13 -27.98 9.64
CA ASP A 83 3.54 -28.37 9.70
C ASP A 83 4.43 -27.21 9.22
N ALA A 84 5.73 -27.45 9.06
CA ALA A 84 6.69 -26.40 8.68
C ALA A 84 6.37 -25.70 7.34
N THR A 85 5.67 -26.37 6.43
CA THR A 85 5.41 -25.89 5.07
C THR A 85 3.94 -25.83 4.71
N THR A 86 3.03 -26.13 5.64
CA THR A 86 1.59 -26.21 5.37
C THR A 86 0.79 -25.33 6.31
N TRP A 87 0.03 -24.41 5.74
CA TRP A 87 -0.94 -23.59 6.43
C TRP A 87 -2.35 -23.96 6.00
N GLN A 88 -3.24 -24.19 6.97
CA GLN A 88 -4.63 -24.53 6.76
C GLN A 88 -5.54 -23.34 7.02
N PHE A 89 -6.40 -23.02 6.05
CA PHE A 89 -7.41 -21.98 6.12
C PHE A 89 -8.80 -22.61 6.16
N LYS A 90 -9.61 -22.17 7.12
CA LYS A 90 -11.06 -22.41 7.13
C LYS A 90 -11.74 -21.22 6.49
N LEU A 91 -12.62 -21.47 5.53
CA LEU A 91 -13.30 -20.46 4.73
C LEU A 91 -14.66 -20.09 5.34
N ARG A 92 -15.13 -18.88 5.09
CA ARG A 92 -16.49 -18.46 5.43
C ARG A 92 -17.50 -19.22 4.57
N ASP A 93 -18.57 -19.68 5.19
CA ASP A 93 -19.69 -20.31 4.50
C ASP A 93 -20.65 -19.24 3.94
N GLY A 94 -21.32 -19.54 2.85
CA GLY A 94 -22.38 -18.74 2.25
C GLY A 94 -21.91 -17.49 1.47
N VAL A 95 -20.60 -17.22 1.38
CA VAL A 95 -20.08 -16.11 0.57
C VAL A 95 -20.25 -16.42 -0.92
N LYS A 96 -20.65 -15.39 -1.69
CA LYS A 96 -20.83 -15.49 -3.15
C LYS A 96 -20.06 -14.40 -3.87
N PHE A 97 -19.57 -14.72 -5.03
CA PHE A 97 -19.11 -13.74 -6.00
C PHE A 97 -20.27 -12.93 -6.58
N HIS A 98 -19.98 -11.77 -7.15
CA HIS A 98 -20.98 -10.85 -7.73
C HIS A 98 -21.85 -11.48 -8.83
N ASN A 99 -21.35 -12.51 -9.50
CA ASN A 99 -22.07 -13.29 -10.53
C ASN A 99 -22.86 -14.47 -9.95
N GLY A 100 -22.86 -14.65 -8.61
CA GLY A 100 -23.57 -15.71 -7.91
C GLY A 100 -22.79 -17.02 -7.73
N GLU A 101 -21.58 -17.16 -8.30
CA GLU A 101 -20.70 -18.30 -8.02
C GLU A 101 -20.39 -18.36 -6.51
N PRO A 102 -20.36 -19.57 -5.90
CA PRO A 102 -19.99 -19.70 -4.50
C PRO A 102 -18.49 -19.46 -4.30
N PHE A 103 -18.12 -18.76 -3.23
CA PHE A 103 -16.75 -18.73 -2.73
C PHE A 103 -16.50 -19.97 -1.88
N ASN A 104 -15.53 -20.79 -2.25
CA ASN A 104 -15.18 -22.04 -1.59
C ASN A 104 -13.70 -22.39 -1.82
N ALA A 105 -13.27 -23.59 -1.43
CA ALA A 105 -11.90 -24.05 -1.60
C ALA A 105 -11.46 -24.10 -3.08
N ASP A 106 -12.37 -24.37 -4.02
CA ASP A 106 -12.05 -24.36 -5.46
C ASP A 106 -11.69 -22.97 -5.94
N ALA A 107 -12.32 -21.91 -5.42
CA ALA A 107 -11.99 -20.54 -5.72
C ALA A 107 -10.58 -20.16 -5.20
N VAL A 108 -10.22 -20.63 -4.01
CA VAL A 108 -8.87 -20.40 -3.47
C VAL A 108 -7.81 -21.14 -4.30
N VAL A 109 -8.06 -22.42 -4.65
CA VAL A 109 -7.16 -23.21 -5.51
C VAL A 109 -6.97 -22.53 -6.86
N ALA A 110 -8.05 -22.06 -7.50
CA ALA A 110 -7.97 -21.35 -8.77
C ALA A 110 -7.18 -20.02 -8.67
N SER A 111 -7.45 -19.23 -7.62
CA SER A 111 -6.79 -17.96 -7.40
C SER A 111 -5.28 -18.12 -7.18
N VAL A 112 -4.89 -19.06 -6.32
CA VAL A 112 -3.48 -19.34 -6.03
C VAL A 112 -2.80 -19.89 -7.27
N SER A 113 -3.37 -20.89 -7.93
CA SER A 113 -2.76 -21.53 -9.11
C SER A 113 -2.52 -20.51 -10.22
N ARG A 114 -3.45 -19.54 -10.41
CA ARG A 114 -3.32 -18.52 -11.44
C ARG A 114 -2.17 -17.55 -11.14
N VAL A 115 -2.03 -17.09 -9.90
CA VAL A 115 -0.98 -16.12 -9.53
C VAL A 115 0.42 -16.73 -9.62
N ILE A 116 0.57 -18.00 -9.19
CA ILE A 116 1.89 -18.66 -9.19
C ILE A 116 2.27 -19.29 -10.52
N ASP A 117 1.39 -19.30 -11.53
CA ASP A 117 1.70 -19.79 -12.87
C ASP A 117 2.50 -18.73 -13.65
N PRO A 118 3.78 -19.02 -14.00
CA PRO A 118 4.62 -18.08 -14.75
C PRO A 118 4.03 -17.65 -16.10
N ALA A 119 3.16 -18.47 -16.70
CA ALA A 119 2.52 -18.15 -17.98
C ALA A 119 1.59 -16.92 -17.91
N ASN A 120 1.10 -16.57 -16.72
CA ASN A 120 0.24 -15.39 -16.52
C ASN A 120 1.01 -14.07 -16.37
N ASN A 121 2.35 -14.11 -16.28
CA ASN A 121 3.18 -12.92 -16.10
C ASN A 121 2.68 -11.96 -15.00
N SER A 122 2.21 -12.52 -13.89
CA SER A 122 1.72 -11.75 -12.75
C SER A 122 2.88 -11.01 -12.05
N GLU A 123 2.82 -9.70 -11.98
CA GLU A 123 3.77 -8.91 -11.17
C GLU A 123 3.70 -9.27 -9.69
N GLN A 124 2.52 -9.73 -9.24
CA GLN A 124 2.30 -10.14 -7.84
C GLN A 124 3.02 -11.47 -7.50
N MET A 125 3.53 -12.21 -8.48
CA MET A 125 4.27 -13.45 -8.23
C MET A 125 5.44 -13.26 -7.25
N ALA A 126 6.04 -12.08 -7.22
CA ALA A 126 7.10 -11.74 -6.27
C ALA A 126 6.67 -11.87 -4.80
N TYR A 127 5.39 -11.64 -4.49
CA TYR A 127 4.84 -11.80 -3.14
C TYR A 127 4.52 -13.25 -2.79
N PHE A 128 4.28 -14.12 -3.78
CA PHE A 128 3.71 -15.46 -3.61
C PHE A 128 4.64 -16.58 -4.05
N GLY A 129 5.88 -16.29 -4.46
CA GLY A 129 6.84 -17.26 -4.97
C GLY A 129 7.25 -18.37 -3.99
N THR A 130 6.95 -18.21 -2.70
CA THR A 130 7.10 -19.29 -1.70
C THR A 130 5.97 -20.31 -1.75
N ILE A 131 4.80 -20.00 -2.33
CA ILE A 131 3.66 -20.90 -2.41
C ILE A 131 3.92 -21.91 -3.54
N LYS A 132 3.87 -23.18 -3.19
CA LYS A 132 4.03 -24.30 -4.13
C LYS A 132 2.67 -24.71 -4.73
N THR A 133 1.63 -24.80 -3.90
CA THR A 133 0.29 -25.22 -4.33
C THR A 133 -0.75 -24.87 -3.27
N ALA A 134 -2.02 -24.84 -3.70
CA ALA A 134 -3.18 -24.86 -2.83
C ALA A 134 -3.93 -26.20 -3.00
N GLU A 135 -4.28 -26.85 -1.90
CA GLU A 135 -4.90 -28.16 -1.88
C GLU A 135 -6.25 -28.13 -1.18
N LYS A 136 -7.30 -28.47 -1.89
CA LYS A 136 -8.64 -28.61 -1.32
C LYS A 136 -8.68 -29.80 -0.36
N VAL A 137 -9.08 -29.55 0.89
CA VAL A 137 -9.35 -30.60 1.88
C VAL A 137 -10.83 -30.98 1.89
N ASP A 138 -11.68 -29.96 1.95
CA ASP A 138 -13.14 -30.03 1.78
C ASP A 138 -13.63 -28.70 1.17
N ASP A 139 -14.94 -28.51 1.01
CA ASP A 139 -15.49 -27.31 0.36
C ASP A 139 -15.16 -26.00 1.09
N LEU A 140 -14.93 -26.05 2.41
CA LEU A 140 -14.62 -24.89 3.25
C LEU A 140 -13.25 -24.98 3.92
N THR A 141 -12.37 -25.88 3.45
CA THR A 141 -11.03 -26.05 4.01
C THR A 141 -10.00 -26.21 2.90
N VAL A 142 -8.97 -25.38 2.94
CA VAL A 142 -7.85 -25.43 1.99
C VAL A 142 -6.51 -25.41 2.73
N ASN A 143 -5.56 -26.19 2.25
CA ASN A 143 -4.16 -26.13 2.65
C ASN A 143 -3.37 -25.33 1.62
N LEU A 144 -2.59 -24.38 2.08
CA LEU A 144 -1.55 -23.73 1.26
C LEU A 144 -0.20 -24.36 1.63
N VAL A 145 0.43 -24.96 0.64
CA VAL A 145 1.73 -25.63 0.79
C VAL A 145 2.82 -24.74 0.21
N THR A 146 3.88 -24.54 0.96
CA THR A 146 5.03 -23.70 0.58
C THR A 146 6.26 -24.55 0.25
N THR A 147 7.22 -23.98 -0.45
CA THR A 147 8.49 -24.63 -0.85
C THR A 147 9.45 -24.82 0.31
N GLY A 148 9.30 -24.03 1.37
CA GLY A 148 10.05 -24.05 2.62
C GLY A 148 9.22 -23.38 3.72
N PRO A 149 9.70 -23.26 4.96
CA PRO A 149 8.99 -22.54 6.01
C PRO A 149 8.71 -21.09 5.59
N ASP A 150 7.44 -20.66 5.70
CA ASP A 150 6.98 -19.29 5.41
C ASP A 150 6.11 -18.78 6.57
N PRO A 151 6.71 -18.19 7.59
CA PRO A 151 5.98 -17.70 8.77
C PRO A 151 5.07 -16.51 8.45
N ILE A 152 5.27 -15.82 7.30
CA ILE A 152 4.46 -14.67 6.89
C ILE A 152 3.38 -15.03 5.87
N LEU A 153 3.16 -16.31 5.56
CA LEU A 153 2.11 -16.71 4.62
C LEU A 153 0.73 -16.10 4.94
N PRO A 154 0.29 -16.00 6.21
CA PRO A 154 -0.95 -15.28 6.53
C PRO A 154 -0.95 -13.82 6.05
N SER A 155 0.17 -13.10 6.20
CA SER A 155 0.30 -11.71 5.69
C SER A 155 0.29 -11.65 4.17
N ARG A 156 0.87 -12.64 3.48
CA ARG A 156 0.77 -12.74 2.01
C ARG A 156 -0.68 -12.92 1.56
N MET A 157 -1.49 -13.68 2.33
CA MET A 157 -2.90 -13.90 2.02
C MET A 157 -3.82 -12.69 2.31
N TYR A 158 -3.31 -11.64 2.92
CA TYR A 158 -3.92 -10.31 2.95
C TYR A 158 -3.84 -9.61 1.58
N TRP A 159 -2.90 -10.00 0.72
CA TRP A 159 -2.65 -9.34 -0.56
C TRP A 159 -3.29 -10.06 -1.74
N MET A 160 -3.37 -11.39 -1.71
CA MET A 160 -3.92 -12.19 -2.78
C MET A 160 -5.45 -12.08 -2.88
N LYS A 161 -5.94 -11.39 -3.87
CA LYS A 161 -7.36 -11.25 -4.17
C LYS A 161 -7.93 -12.54 -4.75
N MET A 162 -9.12 -12.93 -4.29
CA MET A 162 -9.81 -14.15 -4.74
C MET A 162 -10.64 -13.87 -6.00
N ILE A 163 -10.59 -14.78 -6.97
CA ILE A 163 -11.32 -14.69 -8.24
C ILE A 163 -12.37 -15.80 -8.36
N ALA A 164 -13.45 -15.53 -9.10
CA ALA A 164 -14.48 -16.51 -9.41
C ALA A 164 -13.95 -17.52 -10.46
N PRO A 165 -13.82 -18.81 -10.13
CA PRO A 165 -13.10 -19.76 -10.99
C PRO A 165 -13.81 -20.02 -12.32
N GLY A 166 -15.14 -19.97 -12.36
CA GLY A 166 -15.92 -20.08 -13.60
C GLY A 166 -15.72 -18.86 -14.47
N TYR A 167 -15.87 -17.66 -13.89
CA TYR A 167 -15.70 -16.41 -14.61
C TYR A 167 -14.26 -16.19 -15.11
N ALA A 168 -13.25 -16.62 -14.36
CA ALA A 168 -11.84 -16.46 -14.74
C ALA A 168 -11.44 -17.23 -16.02
N LYS A 169 -12.24 -18.21 -16.48
CA LYS A 169 -11.96 -18.98 -17.71
C LYS A 169 -12.37 -18.21 -18.97
N ASP A 170 -13.55 -17.60 -18.94
CA ASP A 170 -14.18 -17.06 -20.14
C ASP A 170 -14.62 -15.58 -19.97
N GLY A 171 -14.51 -15.01 -18.76
CA GLY A 171 -14.90 -13.65 -18.45
C GLY A 171 -13.77 -12.63 -18.67
N ASP A 172 -14.13 -11.36 -18.63
CA ASP A 172 -13.22 -10.23 -18.77
C ASP A 172 -12.84 -9.68 -17.39
N LEU A 173 -11.85 -10.29 -16.73
CA LEU A 173 -11.35 -9.81 -15.44
C LEU A 173 -10.74 -8.39 -15.55
N ALA A 174 -10.22 -8.03 -16.73
CA ALA A 174 -9.53 -6.76 -16.93
C ALA A 174 -10.47 -5.57 -17.11
N GLY A 175 -11.64 -5.79 -17.71
CA GLY A 175 -12.59 -4.73 -18.05
C GLY A 175 -13.95 -4.82 -17.34
N ALA A 176 -14.33 -6.00 -16.84
CA ALA A 176 -15.58 -6.24 -16.13
C ALA A 176 -15.37 -7.18 -14.93
N PRO A 177 -14.71 -6.72 -13.85
CA PRO A 177 -14.29 -7.52 -12.72
C PRO A 177 -15.46 -8.13 -11.94
N VAL A 178 -15.26 -9.35 -11.41
CA VAL A 178 -16.20 -10.07 -10.56
C VAL A 178 -15.50 -10.55 -9.30
N GLY A 179 -15.80 -9.91 -8.18
CA GLY A 179 -15.24 -10.22 -6.86
C GLY A 179 -16.31 -10.64 -5.86
N THR A 180 -15.95 -10.66 -4.57
CA THR A 180 -16.84 -10.94 -3.45
C THR A 180 -17.13 -9.69 -2.62
N GLY A 181 -16.54 -8.55 -2.97
CA GLY A 181 -16.48 -7.33 -2.17
C GLY A 181 -17.80 -6.57 -2.02
N PRO A 182 -17.76 -5.50 -1.25
CA PRO A 182 -18.93 -4.67 -0.95
C PRO A 182 -19.48 -3.90 -2.15
N TYR A 183 -18.69 -3.74 -3.21
CA TYR A 183 -19.09 -3.02 -4.42
C TYR A 183 -18.91 -3.86 -5.67
N LYS A 184 -19.85 -3.72 -6.62
CA LYS A 184 -19.85 -4.35 -7.94
C LYS A 184 -19.40 -3.33 -8.98
N PHE A 185 -18.70 -3.80 -9.99
CA PHE A 185 -18.38 -3.00 -11.17
C PHE A 185 -19.66 -2.64 -11.94
N ASP A 186 -19.78 -1.39 -12.35
CA ASP A 186 -20.85 -0.89 -13.21
C ASP A 186 -20.32 -0.51 -14.60
N SER A 187 -19.40 0.48 -14.66
CA SER A 187 -18.90 0.99 -15.93
C SER A 187 -17.51 1.61 -15.81
N TRP A 188 -16.80 1.66 -16.94
CA TRP A 188 -15.50 2.29 -17.04
C TRP A 188 -15.37 3.10 -18.34
N ASN A 189 -15.30 4.40 -18.22
CA ASN A 189 -15.00 5.33 -19.31
C ASN A 189 -13.49 5.66 -19.25
N ARG A 190 -12.68 4.95 -20.05
CA ARG A 190 -11.23 5.11 -20.07
C ARG A 190 -10.81 6.58 -20.17
N GLY A 191 -9.83 6.96 -19.36
CA GLY A 191 -9.30 8.32 -19.26
C GLY A 191 -10.21 9.31 -18.51
N THR A 192 -11.39 8.90 -18.03
CA THR A 192 -12.37 9.81 -17.44
C THR A 192 -12.84 9.36 -16.06
N ASP A 193 -13.58 8.24 -15.99
CA ASP A 193 -14.17 7.76 -14.76
C ASP A 193 -14.41 6.24 -14.75
N LEU A 194 -14.57 5.71 -13.55
CA LEU A 194 -15.00 4.35 -13.29
C LEU A 194 -16.09 4.37 -12.21
N LYS A 195 -17.13 3.56 -12.39
CA LYS A 195 -18.27 3.50 -11.47
C LYS A 195 -18.43 2.13 -10.84
N LEU A 196 -18.73 2.16 -9.57
CA LEU A 196 -19.11 1.00 -8.77
C LEU A 196 -20.50 1.24 -8.17
N VAL A 197 -21.26 0.16 -7.96
CA VAL A 197 -22.55 0.17 -7.26
C VAL A 197 -22.48 -0.76 -6.05
N ALA A 198 -23.24 -0.45 -5.02
CA ALA A 198 -23.30 -1.27 -3.81
C ALA A 198 -23.72 -2.71 -4.10
N ASN A 199 -23.11 -3.65 -3.42
CA ASN A 199 -23.52 -5.05 -3.40
C ASN A 199 -24.52 -5.25 -2.26
N ALA A 200 -25.83 -5.17 -2.54
CA ALA A 200 -26.86 -5.38 -1.54
C ALA A 200 -26.82 -6.77 -0.88
N ASP A 201 -26.24 -7.78 -1.58
CA ASP A 201 -26.07 -9.15 -1.08
C ASP A 201 -24.70 -9.38 -0.42
N TYR A 202 -23.97 -8.31 -0.08
CA TYR A 202 -22.65 -8.43 0.52
C TYR A 202 -22.71 -9.16 1.87
N TRP A 203 -21.91 -10.18 2.04
CA TRP A 203 -21.90 -11.02 3.25
C TRP A 203 -21.57 -10.25 4.54
N GLY A 204 -20.83 -9.13 4.43
CA GLY A 204 -20.46 -8.24 5.55
C GLY A 204 -21.52 -7.20 5.89
N GLY A 205 -22.66 -7.18 5.19
CA GLY A 205 -23.73 -6.20 5.32
C GLY A 205 -23.75 -5.19 4.19
N GLU A 206 -24.92 -4.67 3.87
CA GLU A 206 -25.12 -3.72 2.78
C GLU A 206 -24.32 -2.41 3.04
N PRO A 207 -23.52 -1.94 2.06
CA PRO A 207 -22.83 -0.66 2.16
C PRO A 207 -23.80 0.51 2.28
N GLN A 208 -23.39 1.58 2.99
CA GLN A 208 -24.22 2.79 3.15
C GLN A 208 -24.23 3.69 1.91
N ILE A 209 -23.18 3.63 1.11
CA ILE A 209 -23.03 4.43 -0.12
C ILE A 209 -23.44 3.55 -1.29
N ASP A 210 -24.45 3.99 -2.05
CA ASP A 210 -25.04 3.20 -3.13
C ASP A 210 -24.20 3.25 -4.40
N ASP A 211 -23.69 4.44 -4.75
CA ASP A 211 -22.97 4.70 -6.00
C ASP A 211 -21.62 5.37 -5.72
N VAL A 212 -20.57 4.87 -6.34
CA VAL A 212 -19.20 5.42 -6.24
C VAL A 212 -18.68 5.74 -7.62
N THR A 213 -18.26 6.97 -7.84
CA THR A 213 -17.58 7.38 -9.08
C THR A 213 -16.13 7.71 -8.78
N TYR A 214 -15.19 6.99 -9.38
CA TYR A 214 -13.78 7.36 -9.40
C TYR A 214 -13.50 8.25 -10.59
N ARG A 215 -12.90 9.43 -10.36
CA ARG A 215 -12.45 10.37 -11.40
C ARG A 215 -10.92 10.32 -11.45
N PHE A 216 -10.38 10.20 -12.65
CA PHE A 216 -8.94 10.17 -12.88
C PHE A 216 -8.42 11.58 -13.12
N VAL A 217 -7.73 12.14 -12.12
CA VAL A 217 -7.27 13.54 -12.13
C VAL A 217 -5.82 13.59 -11.65
N THR A 218 -4.89 13.61 -12.59
CA THR A 218 -3.45 13.52 -12.31
C THR A 218 -2.92 14.74 -11.55
N GLU A 219 -3.37 15.95 -11.92
CA GLU A 219 -2.88 17.21 -11.35
C GLU A 219 -3.46 17.49 -9.95
N PRO A 220 -2.61 17.62 -8.88
CA PRO A 220 -3.08 17.87 -7.52
C PRO A 220 -3.90 19.15 -7.35
N GLY A 221 -3.53 20.22 -8.06
CA GLY A 221 -4.28 21.49 -8.03
C GLY A 221 -5.68 21.38 -8.63
N THR A 222 -5.85 20.52 -9.65
CA THR A 222 -7.17 20.24 -10.24
C THR A 222 -8.02 19.41 -9.28
N ARG A 223 -7.45 18.42 -8.58
CA ARG A 223 -8.17 17.68 -7.52
C ARG A 223 -8.64 18.61 -6.42
N LEU A 224 -7.76 19.51 -5.94
CA LEU A 224 -8.14 20.54 -4.97
C LEU A 224 -9.29 21.40 -5.45
N SER A 225 -9.21 21.94 -6.67
CA SER A 225 -10.24 22.82 -7.24
C SER A 225 -11.59 22.09 -7.34
N GLY A 226 -11.60 20.83 -7.75
CA GLY A 226 -12.80 20.01 -7.83
C GLY A 226 -13.43 19.74 -6.46
N LEU A 227 -12.60 19.49 -5.41
CA LEU A 227 -13.08 19.36 -4.03
C LEU A 227 -13.73 20.67 -3.56
N LEU A 228 -13.09 21.81 -3.78
CA LEU A 228 -13.60 23.12 -3.36
C LEU A 228 -14.87 23.55 -4.09
N SER A 229 -15.05 23.12 -5.35
CA SER A 229 -16.26 23.38 -6.11
C SER A 229 -17.41 22.42 -5.82
N GLY A 230 -17.15 21.34 -5.03
CA GLY A 230 -18.12 20.29 -4.75
C GLY A 230 -18.28 19.25 -5.88
N GLU A 231 -17.37 19.21 -6.85
CA GLU A 231 -17.32 18.16 -7.87
C GLU A 231 -16.84 16.82 -7.28
N PHE A 232 -15.95 16.87 -6.28
CA PHE A 232 -15.40 15.71 -5.60
C PHE A 232 -15.74 15.72 -4.11
N ASP A 233 -15.98 14.54 -3.55
CA ASP A 233 -16.22 14.33 -2.13
C ASP A 233 -14.95 13.97 -1.38
N VAL A 234 -14.07 13.19 -2.04
CA VAL A 234 -12.77 12.77 -1.51
C VAL A 234 -11.72 12.94 -2.59
N ILE A 235 -10.56 13.45 -2.21
CA ILE A 235 -9.37 13.49 -3.08
C ILE A 235 -8.20 12.79 -2.40
N THR A 236 -7.46 11.99 -3.15
CA THR A 236 -6.23 11.34 -2.69
C THR A 236 -5.00 12.21 -2.96
N ASN A 237 -3.91 11.94 -2.25
CA ASN A 237 -2.62 12.62 -2.44
C ASN A 237 -2.76 14.14 -2.39
N LEU A 238 -3.43 14.64 -1.35
CA LEU A 238 -3.48 16.08 -1.07
C LEU A 238 -2.07 16.56 -0.69
N LEU A 239 -1.58 17.59 -1.35
CA LEU A 239 -0.27 18.14 -1.01
C LEU A 239 -0.30 18.82 0.36
N PRO A 240 0.79 18.73 1.14
CA PRO A 240 0.89 19.34 2.48
C PRO A 240 0.46 20.81 2.52
N GLU A 241 0.89 21.60 1.54
CA GLU A 241 0.57 23.03 1.41
C GLU A 241 -0.92 23.34 1.18
N PHE A 242 -1.72 22.35 0.80
CA PHE A 242 -3.15 22.51 0.54
C PHE A 242 -4.04 22.12 1.73
N THR A 243 -3.48 21.57 2.80
CA THR A 243 -4.26 21.08 3.95
C THR A 243 -5.09 22.17 4.63
N THR A 244 -4.62 23.41 4.61
CA THR A 244 -5.34 24.58 5.17
C THR A 244 -6.42 25.13 4.24
N ASN A 245 -6.52 24.66 3.01
CA ASN A 245 -7.44 25.17 1.98
C ASN A 245 -8.68 24.30 1.81
N VAL A 246 -8.68 23.08 2.31
CA VAL A 246 -9.80 22.13 2.14
C VAL A 246 -10.78 22.19 3.32
N PRO A 247 -12.06 21.84 3.13
CA PRO A 247 -13.05 21.81 4.20
C PRO A 247 -12.66 20.86 5.35
N LYS A 248 -12.26 19.65 4.99
CA LYS A 248 -11.72 18.64 5.90
C LYS A 248 -10.52 17.94 5.26
N PHE A 249 -9.60 17.47 6.09
CA PHE A 249 -8.53 16.57 5.64
C PHE A 249 -8.24 15.53 6.72
N ALA A 250 -7.62 14.44 6.30
CA ALA A 250 -7.02 13.47 7.21
C ALA A 250 -5.61 13.13 6.73
N ALA A 251 -4.67 13.08 7.67
CA ALA A 251 -3.32 12.63 7.42
C ALA A 251 -3.05 11.43 8.33
N VAL A 252 -2.60 10.32 7.75
CA VAL A 252 -2.30 9.07 8.46
C VAL A 252 -0.91 8.60 8.11
N PRO A 253 -0.20 7.88 9.01
CA PRO A 253 1.04 7.21 8.66
C PRO A 253 0.82 6.31 7.44
N GLY A 254 1.57 6.56 6.37
CA GLY A 254 1.55 5.73 5.17
C GLY A 254 2.52 4.55 5.27
N LEU A 255 2.49 3.67 4.28
CA LEU A 255 3.39 2.52 4.20
C LEU A 255 4.77 2.87 3.63
N GLU A 256 4.91 4.04 3.01
CA GLU A 256 6.11 4.42 2.27
C GLU A 256 7.20 4.99 3.18
N THR A 257 8.42 4.51 2.98
CA THR A 257 9.63 5.07 3.57
C THR A 257 10.55 5.55 2.47
N SER A 258 10.82 6.86 2.42
CA SER A 258 11.75 7.43 1.45
C SER A 258 13.20 7.17 1.87
N VAL A 259 14.03 6.74 0.92
CA VAL A 259 15.40 6.29 1.15
C VAL A 259 16.23 6.42 -0.10
N PHE A 260 17.54 6.69 0.04
CA PHE A 260 18.51 6.42 -1.03
C PHE A 260 19.21 5.09 -0.77
N VAL A 261 19.28 4.25 -1.78
CA VAL A 261 20.10 3.03 -1.80
C VAL A 261 21.45 3.40 -2.41
N LEU A 262 22.55 3.07 -1.71
CA LEU A 262 23.91 3.45 -2.13
C LEU A 262 24.60 2.27 -2.84
N GLY A 263 25.20 2.55 -3.99
CA GLY A 263 26.02 1.58 -4.73
C GLY A 263 27.35 1.32 -4.01
N THR A 264 27.44 0.22 -3.24
CA THR A 264 28.64 -0.05 -2.41
C THR A 264 29.86 -0.51 -3.18
N ASP A 265 29.72 -0.83 -4.45
CA ASP A 265 30.83 -1.29 -5.31
C ASP A 265 31.35 -0.16 -6.24
N ASN A 266 30.73 1.03 -6.20
CA ASN A 266 31.11 2.17 -7.03
C ASN A 266 32.34 2.89 -6.48
N GLU A 267 33.05 3.62 -7.35
CA GLU A 267 34.36 4.22 -7.02
C GLU A 267 34.31 5.14 -5.79
N VAL A 268 33.25 5.92 -5.62
CA VAL A 268 33.10 6.90 -4.54
C VAL A 268 32.42 6.28 -3.34
N THR A 269 31.29 5.62 -3.55
CA THR A 269 30.43 5.11 -2.47
C THR A 269 30.88 3.76 -1.89
N LYS A 270 31.90 3.11 -2.44
CA LYS A 270 32.53 1.92 -1.82
C LYS A 270 33.23 2.24 -0.49
N ASP A 271 33.71 3.48 -0.31
CA ASP A 271 34.36 3.87 0.93
C ASP A 271 33.29 4.09 2.02
N PRO A 272 33.34 3.37 3.16
CA PRO A 272 32.38 3.53 4.23
C PRO A 272 32.37 4.95 4.84
N LYS A 273 33.49 5.67 4.79
CA LYS A 273 33.54 7.07 5.25
C LYS A 273 32.69 7.99 4.38
N VAL A 274 32.68 7.74 3.05
CA VAL A 274 31.80 8.48 2.14
C VAL A 274 30.35 8.21 2.49
N ARG A 275 29.97 6.94 2.65
CA ARG A 275 28.57 6.58 2.99
C ARG A 275 28.13 7.17 4.34
N GLU A 276 29.02 7.19 5.35
CA GLU A 276 28.76 7.87 6.62
C GLU A 276 28.58 9.39 6.41
N ALA A 277 29.44 10.01 5.63
CA ALA A 277 29.35 11.44 5.31
C ALA A 277 28.02 11.79 4.63
N LEU A 278 27.56 10.95 3.67
CA LEU A 278 26.28 11.15 2.98
C LEU A 278 25.09 11.12 3.96
N ASN A 279 25.13 10.27 4.98
CA ASN A 279 24.11 10.25 6.03
C ASN A 279 24.17 11.46 6.96
N LEU A 280 25.38 11.91 7.35
CA LEU A 280 25.58 13.02 8.27
C LEU A 280 25.31 14.41 7.64
N ALA A 281 25.45 14.52 6.31
CA ALA A 281 25.31 15.80 5.63
C ALA A 281 23.87 16.35 5.64
N ILE A 282 22.85 15.50 5.80
CA ILE A 282 21.45 15.85 5.56
C ILE A 282 20.78 16.37 6.83
N ASP A 283 20.28 17.60 6.79
CA ASP A 283 19.35 18.11 7.82
C ASP A 283 17.91 17.61 7.53
N ARG A 284 17.66 16.38 7.96
CA ARG A 284 16.34 15.74 7.78
C ARG A 284 15.22 16.49 8.49
N LYS A 285 15.54 17.17 9.61
CA LYS A 285 14.54 17.95 10.35
C LYS A 285 14.10 19.18 9.56
N ALA A 286 15.07 19.94 9.04
CA ALA A 286 14.77 21.09 8.20
C ALA A 286 14.00 20.68 6.92
N MET A 287 14.35 19.52 6.31
CA MET A 287 13.61 18.98 5.17
C MET A 287 12.18 18.59 5.53
N ALA A 288 11.97 17.92 6.68
CA ALA A 288 10.62 17.52 7.12
C ALA A 288 9.72 18.76 7.35
N GLU A 289 10.25 19.79 7.96
CA GLU A 289 9.55 21.05 8.18
C GLU A 289 9.30 21.82 6.87
N GLY A 290 10.32 21.92 6.01
CA GLY A 290 10.26 22.72 4.79
C GLY A 290 9.47 22.07 3.64
N LEU A 291 9.62 20.77 3.41
CA LEU A 291 8.96 20.08 2.30
C LEU A 291 7.59 19.51 2.68
N PHE A 292 7.43 19.03 3.92
CA PHE A 292 6.25 18.27 4.32
C PHE A 292 5.38 18.99 5.35
N MET A 293 5.76 20.17 5.83
CA MET A 293 4.99 20.92 6.83
C MET A 293 4.61 20.09 8.08
N GLY A 294 5.46 19.12 8.44
CA GLY A 294 5.23 18.17 9.54
C GLY A 294 4.47 16.88 9.16
N TYR A 295 4.04 16.72 7.90
CA TYR A 295 3.37 15.50 7.42
C TYR A 295 4.35 14.41 6.95
N ALA A 296 5.53 14.35 7.55
CA ALA A 296 6.47 13.24 7.43
C ALA A 296 7.22 13.07 8.75
N THR A 297 7.49 11.84 9.14
CA THR A 297 8.29 11.53 10.32
C THR A 297 9.68 11.05 9.92
N LEU A 298 10.70 11.38 10.71
CA LEU A 298 12.06 10.95 10.40
C LEU A 298 12.18 9.43 10.48
N ALA A 299 12.77 8.79 9.48
CA ALA A 299 13.09 7.39 9.53
C ALA A 299 14.21 7.09 10.54
N LYS A 300 14.06 6.06 11.38
CA LYS A 300 15.01 5.68 12.43
C LYS A 300 16.15 4.81 11.90
N GLY A 301 17.18 5.40 11.30
CA GLY A 301 18.41 4.69 10.91
C GLY A 301 18.24 3.46 10.02
N SER A 302 17.02 3.18 9.56
CA SER A 302 16.63 2.07 8.70
C SER A 302 15.50 2.51 7.76
N HIS A 303 15.38 1.85 6.63
CA HIS A 303 14.29 2.06 5.65
C HIS A 303 13.04 1.23 5.99
N ILE A 304 13.01 0.53 7.13
CA ILE A 304 11.85 -0.26 7.55
C ILE A 304 10.80 0.64 8.18
N ASN A 305 9.56 0.54 7.69
CA ASN A 305 8.44 1.31 8.21
C ASN A 305 8.11 0.89 9.66
N PRO A 306 7.81 1.83 10.56
CA PRO A 306 7.49 1.53 11.96
C PRO A 306 6.28 0.61 12.17
N ALA A 307 5.35 0.54 11.21
CA ALA A 307 4.19 -0.35 11.26
C ALA A 307 4.56 -1.82 10.96
N ALA A 308 5.75 -2.09 10.41
CA ALA A 308 6.15 -3.43 10.01
C ALA A 308 6.66 -4.27 11.18
N PHE A 309 6.25 -5.54 11.21
CA PHE A 309 6.92 -6.52 12.07
C PHE A 309 8.42 -6.55 11.74
N GLY A 310 9.24 -6.54 12.75
CA GLY A 310 10.70 -6.52 12.58
C GLY A 310 11.32 -5.13 12.63
N PHE A 311 10.54 -4.03 12.65
CA PHE A 311 11.08 -2.68 12.81
C PHE A 311 11.94 -2.54 14.07
N ASN A 312 13.16 -2.02 13.93
CA ASN A 312 14.09 -1.86 15.05
C ASN A 312 13.93 -0.50 15.74
N GLU A 313 13.19 -0.49 16.85
CA GLU A 313 12.94 0.73 17.64
C GLU A 313 14.20 1.31 18.32
N LYS A 314 15.27 0.52 18.43
CA LYS A 314 16.51 0.89 19.13
C LYS A 314 17.46 1.70 18.27
N LEU A 315 17.25 1.70 16.95
CA LEU A 315 18.05 2.55 16.07
C LEU A 315 17.66 4.02 16.25
N GLU A 316 18.68 4.86 16.25
CA GLU A 316 18.48 6.30 16.32
C GLU A 316 18.51 6.91 14.91
N HIS A 317 17.98 8.11 14.79
CA HIS A 317 18.11 8.90 13.57
C HIS A 317 19.56 9.28 13.34
N TYR A 318 19.98 9.32 12.07
CA TYR A 318 21.30 9.91 11.75
C TYR A 318 21.31 11.39 12.14
N PRO A 319 22.33 11.83 12.92
CA PRO A 319 22.47 13.26 13.26
C PRO A 319 22.87 14.05 12.03
N HIS A 320 22.53 15.34 12.02
CA HIS A 320 23.08 16.28 11.05
C HIS A 320 24.41 16.84 11.59
N ASP A 321 25.50 16.59 10.86
CA ASP A 321 26.85 17.09 11.18
C ASP A 321 27.64 17.31 9.88
N ILE A 322 27.43 18.47 9.27
CA ILE A 322 28.06 18.81 7.98
C ILE A 322 29.60 18.96 8.11
N GLU A 323 30.09 19.39 9.24
CA GLU A 323 31.55 19.55 9.43
C GLU A 323 32.24 18.19 9.52
N LYS A 324 31.65 17.22 10.23
CA LYS A 324 32.13 15.83 10.24
C LYS A 324 32.00 15.21 8.85
N ALA A 325 30.92 15.45 8.12
CA ALA A 325 30.73 14.96 6.77
C ALA A 325 31.84 15.44 5.82
N ARG A 326 32.17 16.74 5.85
CA ARG A 326 33.29 17.32 5.10
C ARG A 326 34.62 16.69 5.46
N ALA A 327 34.88 16.51 6.74
CA ALA A 327 36.11 15.87 7.20
C ALA A 327 36.25 14.43 6.66
N LEU A 328 35.17 13.64 6.70
CA LEU A 328 35.16 12.28 6.18
C LEU A 328 35.37 12.21 4.65
N ILE A 329 34.74 13.12 3.87
CA ILE A 329 34.95 13.21 2.42
C ILE A 329 36.41 13.53 2.10
N LYS A 330 37.01 14.46 2.85
CA LYS A 330 38.43 14.81 2.72
C LYS A 330 39.36 13.66 3.09
N GLU A 331 39.10 12.96 4.21
CA GLU A 331 39.85 11.77 4.64
C GLU A 331 39.76 10.61 3.62
N ALA A 332 38.62 10.44 2.97
CA ALA A 332 38.43 9.48 1.90
C ALA A 332 39.08 9.89 0.57
N GLY A 333 39.63 11.13 0.47
CA GLY A 333 40.15 11.68 -0.78
C GLY A 333 39.08 11.79 -1.86
N ALA A 334 37.84 12.06 -1.47
CA ALA A 334 36.69 12.13 -2.38
C ALA A 334 36.28 13.55 -2.76
N GLU A 335 37.01 14.59 -2.27
CA GLU A 335 36.74 15.98 -2.66
C GLU A 335 36.79 16.16 -4.18
N GLY A 336 35.77 16.76 -4.77
CA GLY A 336 35.63 16.99 -6.19
C GLY A 336 35.30 15.77 -7.03
N LYS A 337 35.20 14.56 -6.44
CA LYS A 337 34.79 13.35 -7.19
C LYS A 337 33.31 13.43 -7.58
N PRO A 338 32.95 12.90 -8.76
CA PRO A 338 31.57 12.88 -9.19
C PRO A 338 30.73 11.91 -8.36
N LEU A 339 29.48 12.31 -8.03
CA LEU A 339 28.47 11.48 -7.43
C LEU A 339 27.17 11.68 -8.22
N VAL A 340 26.63 10.61 -8.79
CA VAL A 340 25.39 10.64 -9.56
C VAL A 340 24.24 10.17 -8.69
N VAL A 341 23.20 11.03 -8.57
CA VAL A 341 21.98 10.76 -7.82
C VAL A 341 20.85 10.51 -8.81
N VAL A 342 20.42 9.25 -8.88
CA VAL A 342 19.33 8.83 -9.76
C VAL A 342 18.01 8.88 -9.03
N GLY A 343 16.96 9.28 -9.74
CA GLY A 343 15.58 9.21 -9.27
C GLY A 343 14.59 9.40 -10.41
N GLU A 344 13.32 9.39 -10.06
CA GLU A 344 12.24 9.73 -10.97
C GLU A 344 11.38 10.83 -10.34
N SER A 345 10.36 11.33 -11.01
CA SER A 345 9.53 12.42 -10.50
C SER A 345 8.06 12.22 -10.82
N GLY A 346 7.22 12.43 -9.82
CA GLY A 346 5.76 12.43 -9.93
C GLY A 346 5.07 11.18 -9.40
N ARG A 347 5.84 10.22 -8.88
CA ARG A 347 5.32 8.98 -8.30
C ARG A 347 5.06 9.10 -6.80
N TRP A 348 6.02 9.66 -6.06
CA TRP A 348 5.95 9.77 -4.61
C TRP A 348 5.80 11.23 -4.14
N LEU A 349 5.36 11.38 -2.91
CA LEU A 349 5.17 12.70 -2.33
C LEU A 349 6.49 13.49 -2.29
N LYS A 350 6.55 14.60 -3.06
CA LYS A 350 7.72 15.49 -3.10
C LYS A 350 9.03 14.77 -3.48
N ASP A 351 8.98 13.77 -4.34
CA ASP A 351 10.14 12.98 -4.75
C ASP A 351 11.26 13.84 -5.35
N ARG A 352 10.96 14.65 -6.34
CA ARG A 352 11.93 15.56 -6.98
C ARG A 352 12.56 16.50 -5.96
N GLU A 353 11.74 17.14 -5.14
CA GLU A 353 12.20 18.09 -4.12
C GLU A 353 13.07 17.41 -3.06
N GLN A 354 12.79 16.16 -2.69
CA GLN A 354 13.65 15.37 -1.81
C GLN A 354 15.01 15.10 -2.46
N ILE A 355 15.02 14.67 -3.72
CA ILE A 355 16.24 14.35 -4.47
C ILE A 355 17.11 15.60 -4.62
N GLU A 356 16.54 16.74 -5.03
CA GLU A 356 17.25 18.00 -5.23
C GLU A 356 17.80 18.56 -3.90
N ALA A 357 17.02 18.49 -2.82
CA ALA A 357 17.47 18.93 -1.50
C ALA A 357 18.65 18.10 -0.99
N VAL A 358 18.55 16.76 -1.10
CA VAL A 358 19.63 15.86 -0.67
C VAL A 358 20.89 16.05 -1.52
N ALA A 359 20.75 16.20 -2.83
CA ALA A 359 21.88 16.49 -3.71
C ALA A 359 22.58 17.81 -3.31
N GLY A 360 21.82 18.83 -2.90
CA GLY A 360 22.35 20.06 -2.36
C GLY A 360 23.18 19.85 -1.10
N TYR A 361 22.67 19.13 -0.10
CA TYR A 361 23.42 18.79 1.12
C TYR A 361 24.69 17.99 0.83
N TRP A 362 24.64 17.04 -0.11
CA TRP A 362 25.81 16.25 -0.47
C TRP A 362 26.86 17.08 -1.21
N ALA A 363 26.46 18.04 -2.05
CA ALA A 363 27.39 18.98 -2.70
C ALA A 363 28.14 19.87 -1.69
N GLU A 364 27.50 20.23 -0.57
CA GLU A 364 28.16 21.00 0.50
C GLU A 364 29.29 20.24 1.19
N THR A 365 29.36 18.92 1.04
CA THR A 365 30.48 18.11 1.57
C THR A 365 31.76 18.23 0.75
N GLY A 366 31.71 18.85 -0.43
CA GLY A 366 32.81 18.96 -1.38
C GLY A 366 32.79 17.91 -2.51
N LEU A 367 31.78 17.06 -2.60
CA LEU A 367 31.55 16.17 -3.74
C LEU A 367 31.02 16.97 -4.95
N ASN A 368 31.28 16.49 -6.16
CA ASN A 368 30.69 17.02 -7.39
C ASN A 368 29.39 16.25 -7.69
N VAL A 369 28.27 16.69 -7.11
CA VAL A 369 26.98 15.99 -7.18
C VAL A 369 26.18 16.42 -8.40
N THR A 370 25.62 15.45 -9.10
CA THR A 370 24.68 15.66 -10.22
C THR A 370 23.43 14.81 -10.02
N THR A 371 22.27 15.34 -10.39
CA THR A 371 21.01 14.62 -10.37
C THR A 371 20.66 14.15 -11.77
N ASP A 372 20.17 12.90 -11.89
CA ASP A 372 19.65 12.30 -13.10
C ASP A 372 18.20 11.85 -12.83
N ILE A 373 17.25 12.73 -13.18
CA ILE A 373 15.82 12.45 -13.04
C ILE A 373 15.35 11.77 -14.32
N GLN A 374 15.05 10.50 -14.21
CA GLN A 374 14.76 9.62 -15.33
C GLN A 374 13.26 9.45 -15.57
N GLU A 375 12.91 9.06 -16.80
CA GLU A 375 11.60 8.53 -17.09
C GLU A 375 11.43 7.15 -16.41
N PHE A 376 10.19 6.77 -16.07
CA PHE A 376 9.93 5.66 -15.17
C PHE A 376 10.52 4.31 -15.65
N SER A 377 10.46 3.99 -16.93
CA SER A 377 11.02 2.73 -17.45
C SER A 377 12.54 2.70 -17.34
N GLN A 378 13.22 3.81 -17.64
CA GLN A 378 14.66 3.95 -17.48
C GLN A 378 15.07 3.91 -15.99
N TYR A 379 14.27 4.55 -15.12
CA TYR A 379 14.48 4.50 -13.69
C TYR A 379 14.39 3.04 -13.16
N LEU A 380 13.39 2.26 -13.60
CA LEU A 380 13.28 0.84 -13.23
C LEU A 380 14.51 0.03 -13.68
N ASP A 381 15.04 0.29 -14.86
CA ASP A 381 16.27 -0.35 -15.34
C ASP A 381 17.48 0.04 -14.47
N SER A 382 17.56 1.29 -14.02
CA SER A 382 18.60 1.76 -13.09
C SER A 382 18.45 1.14 -11.70
N LEU A 383 17.22 0.94 -11.22
CA LEU A 383 16.92 0.39 -9.90
C LEU A 383 17.06 -1.15 -9.86
N MET A 384 16.53 -1.86 -10.87
CA MET A 384 16.34 -3.31 -10.83
C MET A 384 16.96 -4.07 -12.02
N GLY A 385 17.45 -3.36 -13.05
CA GLY A 385 18.04 -3.98 -14.24
C GLY A 385 19.40 -4.64 -13.97
N ASP A 386 19.96 -5.34 -14.96
CA ASP A 386 21.24 -6.05 -14.89
C ASP A 386 22.47 -5.12 -15.06
N GLY A 387 22.24 -3.81 -15.24
CA GLY A 387 23.29 -2.82 -15.40
C GLY A 387 24.04 -2.48 -14.11
N PRO A 388 25.13 -1.67 -14.19
CA PRO A 388 25.82 -1.19 -13.01
C PRO A 388 24.89 -0.30 -12.19
N ARG A 389 24.91 -0.47 -10.87
CA ARG A 389 24.11 0.33 -9.95
C ARG A 389 24.61 1.78 -9.91
N PRO A 390 23.74 2.79 -9.81
CA PRO A 390 24.15 4.18 -9.60
C PRO A 390 24.83 4.39 -8.25
N ASP A 391 25.53 5.51 -8.06
CA ASP A 391 26.13 5.85 -6.77
C ASP A 391 25.10 5.98 -5.67
N ALA A 392 23.97 6.61 -5.97
CA ALA A 392 22.80 6.69 -5.12
C ALA A 392 21.51 6.69 -5.96
N ILE A 393 20.53 5.93 -5.56
CA ILE A 393 19.20 5.93 -6.19
C ILE A 393 18.10 6.13 -5.17
N PHE A 394 17.21 7.06 -5.45
CA PHE A 394 16.07 7.38 -4.59
C PHE A 394 14.92 6.41 -4.83
N ILE A 395 14.29 5.98 -3.74
CA ILE A 395 13.04 5.23 -3.75
C ILE A 395 12.20 5.61 -2.51
N ALA A 396 10.88 5.72 -2.64
CA ALA A 396 9.98 5.64 -1.50
C ALA A 396 9.28 4.28 -1.55
N ASN A 397 9.81 3.34 -0.78
CA ASN A 397 9.39 1.95 -0.85
C ASN A 397 8.23 1.70 0.11
N SER A 398 7.17 1.06 -0.36
CA SER A 398 6.02 0.72 0.47
C SER A 398 6.08 -0.73 0.94
N ASN A 399 5.63 -0.97 2.17
CA ASN A 399 5.67 -2.29 2.81
C ASN A 399 4.26 -2.82 3.03
N GLU A 400 3.63 -3.31 1.98
CA GLU A 400 2.24 -3.80 1.98
C GLU A 400 2.04 -5.02 2.87
N LEU A 401 3.07 -5.84 3.03
CA LEU A 401 3.00 -7.03 3.89
C LEU A 401 3.14 -6.68 5.37
N LEU A 402 3.59 -5.46 5.71
CA LEU A 402 3.92 -5.04 7.06
C LEU A 402 4.86 -6.02 7.78
N ASP A 403 5.87 -6.47 7.05
CA ASP A 403 6.92 -7.37 7.55
C ASP A 403 8.27 -6.99 6.96
N ALA A 404 9.32 -7.00 7.77
CA ALA A 404 10.65 -6.56 7.35
C ALA A 404 11.28 -7.47 6.27
N ASP A 405 10.82 -8.71 6.09
CA ASP A 405 11.36 -9.64 5.09
C ASP A 405 11.38 -9.05 3.69
N ARG A 406 10.26 -8.42 3.28
CA ARG A 406 10.14 -7.85 1.95
C ARG A 406 11.23 -6.80 1.69
N GLU A 407 11.36 -5.84 2.58
CA GLU A 407 12.28 -4.71 2.45
C GLU A 407 13.74 -5.17 2.54
N MET A 408 14.04 -6.06 3.49
CA MET A 408 15.37 -6.62 3.65
C MET A 408 15.79 -7.44 2.43
N SER A 409 14.86 -8.23 1.89
CA SER A 409 15.08 -9.02 0.71
C SER A 409 15.25 -8.18 -0.55
N PHE A 410 14.55 -7.07 -0.66
CA PHE A 410 14.56 -6.20 -1.82
C PHE A 410 15.81 -5.33 -1.90
N ILE A 411 16.23 -4.73 -0.76
CA ILE A 411 17.30 -3.73 -0.72
C ILE A 411 18.62 -4.30 -0.16
N TYR A 412 18.58 -5.11 0.91
CA TYR A 412 19.81 -5.56 1.61
C TYR A 412 20.32 -6.93 1.17
N HIS A 413 19.45 -7.82 0.70
CA HIS A 413 19.91 -9.10 0.17
C HIS A 413 20.70 -8.88 -1.12
N LYS A 414 21.92 -9.46 -1.24
CA LYS A 414 22.80 -9.26 -2.40
C LYS A 414 22.17 -9.61 -3.77
N ASP A 415 21.18 -10.51 -3.77
CA ASP A 415 20.40 -10.92 -4.94
C ASP A 415 19.03 -10.25 -4.98
N GLY A 416 18.78 -9.23 -4.14
CA GLY A 416 17.55 -8.43 -4.14
C GLY A 416 17.44 -7.55 -5.37
N ALA A 417 16.23 -7.34 -5.87
CA ALA A 417 16.04 -6.60 -7.12
C ALA A 417 16.61 -5.17 -7.09
N ALA A 418 16.52 -4.48 -5.94
CA ALA A 418 17.10 -3.15 -5.75
C ALA A 418 18.41 -3.17 -4.93
N ALA A 419 19.04 -4.33 -4.77
CA ALA A 419 20.28 -4.41 -4.03
C ALA A 419 21.42 -3.73 -4.77
N SER A 420 22.25 -3.00 -4.04
CA SER A 420 23.47 -2.38 -4.55
C SER A 420 24.68 -2.67 -3.67
N ASN A 421 24.66 -3.84 -3.01
CA ASN A 421 25.75 -4.40 -2.21
C ASN A 421 25.98 -5.87 -2.53
N SER A 422 27.18 -6.38 -2.22
CA SER A 422 27.61 -7.78 -2.43
C SER A 422 27.84 -8.53 -1.11
N ASP A 423 27.24 -8.09 -0.01
CA ASP A 423 27.44 -8.64 1.35
C ASP A 423 26.76 -10.03 1.52
N ALA A 424 27.55 -11.09 1.38
CA ALA A 424 27.10 -12.48 1.53
C ALA A 424 26.66 -12.81 2.97
N GLU A 425 27.27 -12.16 3.99
CA GLU A 425 26.86 -12.36 5.38
C GLU A 425 25.47 -11.76 5.63
N MET A 426 25.22 -10.54 5.11
CA MET A 426 23.90 -9.92 5.16
C MET A 426 22.83 -10.80 4.51
N ALA A 427 23.12 -11.37 3.33
CA ALA A 427 22.22 -12.29 2.66
C ALA A 427 21.90 -13.52 3.51
N THR A 428 22.92 -14.14 4.13
CA THR A 428 22.74 -15.30 5.04
C THR A 428 21.87 -14.94 6.26
N MET A 429 22.05 -13.75 6.84
CA MET A 429 21.21 -13.28 7.97
C MET A 429 19.74 -13.11 7.54
N ILE A 430 19.50 -12.54 6.37
CA ILE A 430 18.15 -12.37 5.83
C ILE A 430 17.48 -13.71 5.55
N GLU A 431 18.21 -14.66 4.94
CA GLU A 431 17.71 -16.01 4.68
C GLU A 431 17.34 -16.76 5.97
N ALA A 432 18.14 -16.60 7.02
CA ALA A 432 17.84 -17.18 8.34
C ALA A 432 16.57 -16.56 8.96
N ALA A 433 16.42 -15.23 8.88
CA ALA A 433 15.24 -14.55 9.42
C ALA A 433 13.95 -14.91 8.66
N ARG A 434 14.06 -15.12 7.33
CA ARG A 434 12.93 -15.47 6.46
C ARG A 434 12.25 -16.78 6.85
N VAL A 435 13.02 -17.76 7.33
CA VAL A 435 12.50 -19.10 7.67
C VAL A 435 12.28 -19.31 9.15
N GLU A 436 12.68 -18.38 10.02
CA GLU A 436 12.51 -18.49 11.48
C GLU A 436 11.03 -18.32 11.86
N THR A 437 10.47 -19.33 12.51
CA THR A 437 9.05 -19.38 12.90
C THR A 437 8.77 -18.83 14.30
N ASP A 438 9.79 -18.77 15.17
CA ASP A 438 9.66 -18.11 16.47
C ASP A 438 9.72 -16.59 16.29
N ALA A 439 8.61 -15.91 16.58
CA ALA A 439 8.48 -14.47 16.34
C ALA A 439 9.52 -13.63 17.10
N ALA A 440 9.90 -14.01 18.31
CA ALA A 440 10.88 -13.27 19.10
C ALA A 440 12.30 -13.43 18.53
N LYS A 441 12.67 -14.64 18.12
CA LYS A 441 13.96 -14.89 17.46
C LYS A 441 14.02 -14.20 16.10
N ARG A 442 12.93 -14.27 15.31
CA ARG A 442 12.82 -13.61 14.02
C ARG A 442 12.98 -12.10 14.15
N LYS A 443 12.31 -11.51 15.16
CA LYS A 443 12.47 -10.07 15.46
C LYS A 443 13.92 -9.72 15.80
N ALA A 444 14.60 -10.53 16.62
CA ALA A 444 16.00 -10.31 16.98
C ALA A 444 16.93 -10.38 15.76
N LEU A 445 16.71 -11.32 14.84
CA LEU A 445 17.45 -11.39 13.58
C LEU A 445 17.26 -10.13 12.74
N TYR A 446 16.04 -9.59 12.64
CA TYR A 446 15.80 -8.33 11.94
C TYR A 446 16.42 -7.13 12.64
N ASP A 447 16.47 -7.11 13.97
CA ASP A 447 17.20 -6.06 14.71
C ASP A 447 18.68 -6.05 14.34
N ASP A 448 19.31 -7.23 14.27
CA ASP A 448 20.72 -7.37 13.92
C ASP A 448 21.01 -6.99 12.45
N ILE A 449 20.11 -7.39 11.51
CA ILE A 449 20.21 -7.02 10.10
C ILE A 449 20.16 -5.50 9.93
N GLN A 450 19.16 -4.85 10.55
CA GLN A 450 19.02 -3.39 10.47
C GLN A 450 20.20 -2.67 11.11
N LYS A 451 20.69 -3.17 12.25
CA LYS A 451 21.88 -2.61 12.89
C LYS A 451 23.10 -2.71 11.99
N LYS A 452 23.33 -3.86 11.35
CA LYS A 452 24.44 -4.03 10.41
C LYS A 452 24.31 -3.09 9.21
N GLY A 453 23.13 -2.97 8.59
CA GLY A 453 22.88 -2.04 7.48
C GLY A 453 23.09 -0.56 7.88
N HIS A 454 22.67 -0.20 9.07
CA HIS A 454 22.91 1.11 9.66
C HIS A 454 24.42 1.38 9.87
N ASP A 455 25.13 0.48 10.53
CA ASP A 455 26.57 0.64 10.85
C ASP A 455 27.44 0.70 9.58
N LEU A 456 27.03 0.03 8.51
CA LEU A 456 27.69 0.02 7.21
C LEU A 456 27.20 1.11 6.25
N ASN A 457 26.16 1.87 6.66
CA ASN A 457 25.58 2.95 5.85
C ASN A 457 25.21 2.51 4.43
N TYR A 458 24.52 1.36 4.27
CA TYR A 458 24.10 0.88 2.96
C TYR A 458 22.97 1.70 2.34
N THR A 459 22.22 2.39 3.18
CA THR A 459 21.12 3.27 2.77
C THR A 459 21.22 4.62 3.47
N VAL A 460 20.51 5.60 2.91
CA VAL A 460 20.28 6.92 3.51
C VAL A 460 18.77 7.07 3.75
N PRO A 461 18.25 6.57 4.89
CA PRO A 461 16.83 6.69 5.21
C PRO A 461 16.48 8.16 5.47
N LEU A 462 15.34 8.61 4.96
CA LEU A 462 14.88 9.98 5.12
C LEU A 462 13.62 10.06 5.99
N PHE A 463 12.47 9.64 5.43
CA PHE A 463 11.16 9.88 6.04
C PHE A 463 10.24 8.68 5.91
N ASN A 464 9.40 8.46 6.93
CA ASN A 464 8.15 7.73 6.77
C ASN A 464 7.10 8.76 6.35
N LEU A 465 6.55 8.59 5.15
CA LEU A 465 5.60 9.51 4.54
C LEU A 465 4.21 9.33 5.14
N GLN A 466 3.40 10.38 5.09
CA GLN A 466 1.98 10.29 5.46
C GLN A 466 1.12 10.35 4.20
N ASP A 467 0.06 9.55 4.20
CA ASP A 467 -1.01 9.68 3.22
C ASP A 467 -1.96 10.79 3.66
N ILE A 468 -2.20 11.76 2.77
CA ILE A 468 -3.05 12.91 3.05
C ILE A 468 -4.22 12.91 2.09
N TYR A 469 -5.42 12.99 2.65
CA TYR A 469 -6.68 12.99 1.92
C TYR A 469 -7.45 14.27 2.18
N GLY A 470 -8.02 14.88 1.15
CA GLY A 470 -8.97 15.98 1.27
C GLY A 470 -10.40 15.46 1.21
N MET A 471 -11.30 16.05 1.99
CA MET A 471 -12.71 15.64 2.08
C MET A 471 -13.65 16.85 2.05
N SER A 472 -14.82 16.66 1.44
CA SER A 472 -15.94 17.62 1.52
C SER A 472 -16.55 17.63 2.92
N GLU A 473 -17.32 18.67 3.27
CA GLU A 473 -17.97 18.81 4.58
C GLU A 473 -18.89 17.62 4.91
N ARG A 474 -19.52 17.03 3.88
CA ARG A 474 -20.46 15.92 4.08
C ARG A 474 -19.81 14.56 4.30
N MET A 475 -18.49 14.45 4.20
CA MET A 475 -17.80 13.18 4.38
C MET A 475 -17.33 12.97 5.83
N GLU A 476 -17.55 11.76 6.33
CA GLU A 476 -16.91 11.23 7.53
C GLU A 476 -16.15 9.95 7.17
N TRP A 477 -14.85 9.99 7.35
CA TRP A 477 -13.97 8.85 7.08
C TRP A 477 -12.66 8.97 7.85
N GLN A 478 -12.20 7.84 8.39
CA GLN A 478 -10.88 7.69 8.97
C GLN A 478 -10.03 6.84 8.01
N PRO A 479 -9.07 7.42 7.31
CA PRO A 479 -8.18 6.68 6.43
C PRO A 479 -7.39 5.61 7.18
N ARG A 480 -7.02 4.57 6.46
CA ARG A 480 -6.34 3.37 6.97
C ARG A 480 -4.83 3.52 6.84
N VAL A 481 -4.07 2.89 7.76
CA VAL A 481 -2.59 2.87 7.69
C VAL A 481 -2.04 1.97 6.57
N ASP A 482 -2.88 1.11 5.97
CA ASP A 482 -2.51 0.24 4.85
C ASP A 482 -2.80 0.87 3.47
N ALA A 483 -3.11 2.17 3.45
CA ALA A 483 -3.42 2.97 2.27
C ALA A 483 -4.60 2.47 1.41
N LYS A 484 -5.39 1.50 1.89
CA LYS A 484 -6.59 1.03 1.17
C LYS A 484 -7.72 2.05 1.26
N LEU A 485 -8.32 2.33 0.12
CA LEU A 485 -9.46 3.25 -0.02
C LEU A 485 -10.78 2.47 0.10
N MET A 486 -11.12 2.03 1.33
CA MET A 486 -12.32 1.21 1.58
C MET A 486 -13.57 2.09 1.67
N VAL A 487 -14.36 2.14 0.61
CA VAL A 487 -15.58 2.97 0.55
C VAL A 487 -16.64 2.49 1.56
N SER A 488 -16.69 1.20 1.87
CA SER A 488 -17.58 0.64 2.90
C SER A 488 -17.31 1.18 4.32
N GLU A 489 -16.18 1.82 4.56
CA GLU A 489 -15.82 2.48 5.83
C GLU A 489 -16.14 3.99 5.81
N MET A 490 -16.57 4.55 4.68
CA MET A 490 -16.95 5.94 4.54
C MET A 490 -18.41 6.18 4.87
N LYS A 491 -18.73 7.40 5.33
CA LYS A 491 -20.11 7.83 5.61
C LYS A 491 -20.36 9.19 5.00
N VAL A 492 -21.58 9.36 4.52
CA VAL A 492 -22.10 10.66 4.09
C VAL A 492 -23.01 11.19 5.22
N THR A 493 -22.71 12.39 5.71
CA THR A 493 -23.55 13.11 6.66
C THR A 493 -24.43 14.10 5.94
N GLU A 494 -25.64 14.37 6.46
CA GLU A 494 -26.58 15.35 5.92
C GLU A 494 -26.10 16.78 6.12
#